data_6bbce7b0b0efa725337b8bd334ebb793
#
_entry.id   6bbce7b0b0efa725337b8bd334ebb793
#
_cell.length_a   1.000
_cell.length_b   1.000
_cell.length_c   1.000
_cell.angle_alpha   90.00
_cell.angle_beta   90.00
_cell.angle_gamma   90.00
#
_symmetry.space_group_name_H-M   'P 1'
#
loop_
_entity.id
_entity.type
_entity.pdbx_description
1 polymer ?
#
loop_
_entity_poly.entity_id
_entity_poly.type
_entity_poly.pdbx_seq_one_letter_code
_entity_poly.pdbx_strand_id
1 'polypeptide(L)'
;MLEGKTCLITGSTSGIGKEIAIGLAKMKATVVLVGRNKAKCQATLEEIRRTASIDTNKNQISYLLADLSSQASIHQLANEFLDTYKSLEILLNNAGVFLSRRLTTVDGIEYTLAVNHLAPFLLTNLLFERIKASSPSRIITTSSVAHRGAYINFNDLQFERGRYNGVEAYRQSKLANILFTKELARRSRASGVSSNCFHPGGVRTNLVHNSPWYYRLIWTIISPFLVSPKKGADTAVYLASSPKLDDISGKYFVNRKPVGLSDLADDEDTSARLWKISEELTGCYKKNNQSPA
;
A
#
# COMPACT_ATOMS: atom_id res chain seq x y z
N MET A 1 6.28 -7.95 20.33
CA MET A 1 5.61 -9.09 19.64
C MET A 1 4.23 -8.60 19.17
N LEU A 2 3.69 -9.21 18.12
CA LEU A 2 2.40 -8.81 17.52
C LEU A 2 1.31 -9.89 17.74
N GLU A 3 1.47 -10.68 18.80
CA GLU A 3 0.49 -11.69 19.17
C GLU A 3 -0.88 -11.06 19.42
N GLY A 4 -1.93 -11.63 18.83
CA GLY A 4 -3.28 -11.08 18.87
C GLY A 4 -3.57 -9.92 17.91
N LYS A 5 -2.56 -9.42 17.15
CA LYS A 5 -2.73 -8.35 16.17
C LYS A 5 -3.01 -8.92 14.79
N THR A 6 -4.02 -8.39 14.11
CA THR A 6 -4.37 -8.75 12.71
C THR A 6 -3.71 -7.77 11.74
N CYS A 7 -3.04 -8.32 10.74
CA CYS A 7 -2.32 -7.58 9.70
C CYS A 7 -2.89 -7.92 8.32
N LEU A 8 -3.33 -6.93 7.54
CA LEU A 8 -3.74 -7.09 6.15
C LEU A 8 -2.66 -6.50 5.22
N ILE A 9 -2.16 -7.30 4.26
CA ILE A 9 -1.02 -6.91 3.42
C ILE A 9 -1.37 -7.07 1.96
N THR A 10 -1.43 -5.95 1.21
CA THR A 10 -1.66 -5.99 -0.23
C THR A 10 -0.37 -6.29 -1.01
N GLY A 11 -0.49 -7.02 -2.14
CA GLY A 11 0.67 -7.39 -2.96
C GLY A 11 1.66 -8.32 -2.25
N SER A 12 1.15 -9.21 -1.41
CA SER A 12 1.93 -10.05 -0.51
C SER A 12 2.39 -11.40 -1.09
N THR A 13 2.10 -11.68 -2.37
CA THR A 13 2.46 -12.96 -3.01
C THR A 13 3.87 -13.01 -3.61
N SER A 14 4.64 -11.94 -3.50
CA SER A 14 6.03 -11.90 -3.99
C SER A 14 6.79 -10.69 -3.43
N GLY A 15 8.12 -10.69 -3.63
CA GLY A 15 8.97 -9.54 -3.35
C GLY A 15 8.86 -9.02 -1.91
N ILE A 16 8.75 -7.70 -1.78
CA ILE A 16 8.73 -7.00 -0.50
C ILE A 16 7.52 -7.43 0.35
N GLY A 17 6.32 -7.51 -0.26
CA GLY A 17 5.10 -7.85 0.47
C GLY A 17 5.15 -9.26 1.10
N LYS A 18 5.76 -10.23 0.41
CA LYS A 18 5.98 -11.57 0.97
C LYS A 18 6.94 -11.52 2.15
N GLU A 19 8.04 -10.81 2.04
CA GLU A 19 9.02 -10.68 3.14
C GLU A 19 8.45 -9.92 4.34
N ILE A 20 7.60 -8.92 4.13
CA ILE A 20 6.84 -8.26 5.21
C ILE A 20 5.95 -9.30 5.91
N ALA A 21 5.20 -10.08 5.15
CA ALA A 21 4.32 -11.11 5.70
C ALA A 21 5.10 -12.14 6.54
N ILE A 22 6.26 -12.62 6.05
CA ILE A 22 7.16 -13.48 6.81
C ILE A 22 7.62 -12.82 8.11
N GLY A 23 8.02 -11.55 8.04
CA GLY A 23 8.49 -10.79 9.20
C GLY A 23 7.43 -10.65 10.29
N LEU A 24 6.19 -10.30 9.91
CA LEU A 24 5.08 -10.14 10.86
C LEU A 24 4.58 -11.49 11.40
N ALA A 25 4.56 -12.52 10.58
CA ALA A 25 4.23 -13.89 10.99
C ALA A 25 5.20 -14.42 12.06
N LYS A 26 6.51 -14.18 11.90
CA LYS A 26 7.53 -14.50 12.92
C LYS A 26 7.32 -13.76 14.24
N MET A 27 6.64 -12.62 14.22
CA MET A 27 6.25 -11.86 15.41
C MET A 27 4.91 -12.31 15.99
N LYS A 28 4.34 -13.43 15.48
CA LYS A 28 3.08 -14.05 15.89
C LYS A 28 1.82 -13.23 15.56
N ALA A 29 1.88 -12.35 14.55
CA ALA A 29 0.69 -11.68 14.04
C ALA A 29 -0.22 -12.65 13.29
N THR A 30 -1.53 -12.40 13.31
CA THR A 30 -2.45 -12.97 12.33
C THR A 30 -2.26 -12.21 11.01
N VAL A 31 -1.79 -12.90 9.96
CA VAL A 31 -1.43 -12.29 8.68
C VAL A 31 -2.42 -12.69 7.60
N VAL A 32 -3.08 -11.70 7.01
CA VAL A 32 -4.00 -11.85 5.89
C VAL A 32 -3.33 -11.35 4.62
N LEU A 33 -3.00 -12.27 3.72
CA LEU A 33 -2.38 -11.95 2.44
C LEU A 33 -3.45 -11.47 1.45
N VAL A 34 -3.13 -10.47 0.64
CA VAL A 34 -4.00 -10.08 -0.49
C VAL A 34 -3.26 -10.25 -1.80
N GLY A 35 -3.84 -11.01 -2.71
CA GLY A 35 -3.31 -11.25 -4.05
C GLY A 35 -4.42 -11.59 -5.04
N ARG A 36 -4.12 -11.49 -6.35
CA ARG A 36 -5.11 -11.76 -7.41
C ARG A 36 -5.09 -13.19 -7.96
N ASN A 37 -4.07 -13.96 -7.65
CA ASN A 37 -3.91 -15.33 -8.16
C ASN A 37 -3.93 -16.33 -7.00
N LYS A 38 -4.96 -17.18 -6.97
CA LYS A 38 -5.19 -18.17 -5.91
C LYS A 38 -3.99 -19.11 -5.70
N ALA A 39 -3.44 -19.66 -6.78
CA ALA A 39 -2.32 -20.59 -6.69
C ALA A 39 -1.07 -19.93 -6.10
N LYS A 40 -0.78 -18.67 -6.48
CA LYS A 40 0.33 -17.89 -5.88
C LYS A 40 0.06 -17.56 -4.41
N CYS A 41 -1.17 -17.24 -4.03
CA CYS A 41 -1.53 -17.00 -2.63
C CYS A 41 -1.31 -18.27 -1.79
N GLN A 42 -1.77 -19.42 -2.26
CA GLN A 42 -1.59 -20.71 -1.59
C GLN A 42 -0.12 -21.07 -1.43
N ALA A 43 0.66 -20.98 -2.52
CA ALA A 43 2.10 -21.28 -2.47
C ALA A 43 2.84 -20.34 -1.49
N THR A 44 2.48 -19.05 -1.48
CA THR A 44 3.07 -18.08 -0.55
C THR A 44 2.68 -18.38 0.90
N LEU A 45 1.43 -18.74 1.14
CA LEU A 45 0.94 -19.11 2.47
C LEU A 45 1.73 -20.29 3.02
N GLU A 46 1.92 -21.34 2.23
CA GLU A 46 2.69 -22.54 2.65
C GLU A 46 4.19 -22.20 2.89
N GLU A 47 4.77 -21.35 2.04
CA GLU A 47 6.14 -20.88 2.22
C GLU A 47 6.30 -20.11 3.55
N ILE A 48 5.33 -19.23 3.88
CA ILE A 48 5.38 -18.45 5.12
C ILE A 48 5.20 -19.35 6.34
N ARG A 49 4.27 -20.30 6.30
CA ARG A 49 4.06 -21.28 7.38
C ARG A 49 5.35 -22.01 7.71
N ARG A 50 6.02 -22.53 6.69
CA ARG A 50 7.31 -23.24 6.84
C ARG A 50 8.41 -22.31 7.36
N THR A 51 8.53 -21.08 6.80
CA THR A 51 9.62 -20.15 7.10
C THR A 51 9.50 -19.49 8.49
N ALA A 52 8.27 -19.30 8.95
CA ALA A 52 7.99 -18.69 10.25
C ALA A 52 7.77 -19.73 11.36
N SER A 53 7.86 -21.03 11.04
CA SER A 53 7.62 -22.16 11.98
C SER A 53 6.28 -22.03 12.71
N ILE A 54 5.22 -21.71 11.93
CA ILE A 54 3.88 -21.47 12.47
C ILE A 54 3.18 -22.82 12.67
N ASP A 55 2.59 -22.98 13.85
CA ASP A 55 1.73 -24.12 14.13
C ASP A 55 0.51 -24.09 13.19
N THR A 56 0.36 -25.15 12.39
CA THR A 56 -0.71 -25.29 11.39
C THR A 56 -2.10 -25.33 12.02
N ASN A 57 -2.20 -25.66 13.31
CA ASN A 57 -3.45 -25.68 14.05
C ASN A 57 -3.95 -24.30 14.49
N LYS A 58 -3.12 -23.27 14.36
CA LYS A 58 -3.50 -21.89 14.61
C LYS A 58 -3.70 -21.17 13.28
N ASN A 59 -4.91 -20.72 12.96
CA ASN A 59 -5.24 -19.95 11.75
C ASN A 59 -4.59 -18.55 11.75
N GLN A 60 -3.27 -18.51 11.91
CA GLN A 60 -2.49 -17.27 11.98
C GLN A 60 -2.16 -16.71 10.60
N ILE A 61 -2.37 -17.49 9.53
CA ILE A 61 -2.11 -17.05 8.15
C ILE A 61 -3.24 -17.52 7.24
N SER A 62 -3.73 -16.56 6.45
CA SER A 62 -4.78 -16.77 5.46
C SER A 62 -4.55 -15.86 4.25
N TYR A 63 -5.40 -15.98 3.23
CA TYR A 63 -5.39 -15.04 2.11
C TYR A 63 -6.81 -14.69 1.67
N LEU A 64 -6.94 -13.50 1.11
CA LEU A 64 -8.10 -13.00 0.39
C LEU A 64 -7.71 -12.68 -1.05
N LEU A 65 -8.64 -12.88 -1.98
CA LEU A 65 -8.40 -12.64 -3.39
C LEU A 65 -8.97 -11.28 -3.80
N ALA A 66 -8.13 -10.45 -4.44
CA ALA A 66 -8.60 -9.19 -5.00
C ALA A 66 -7.74 -8.75 -6.18
N ASP A 67 -8.39 -8.19 -7.19
CA ASP A 67 -7.75 -7.39 -8.22
C ASP A 67 -7.85 -5.91 -7.82
N LEU A 68 -6.73 -5.34 -7.44
CA LEU A 68 -6.65 -3.94 -7.00
C LEU A 68 -6.79 -2.92 -8.15
N SER A 69 -6.94 -3.37 -9.38
CA SER A 69 -7.30 -2.53 -10.52
C SER A 69 -8.82 -2.40 -10.71
N SER A 70 -9.63 -3.07 -9.88
CA SER A 70 -11.09 -3.03 -9.91
C SER A 70 -11.65 -2.56 -8.57
N GLN A 71 -12.39 -1.46 -8.57
CA GLN A 71 -13.02 -0.94 -7.36
C GLN A 71 -14.04 -1.94 -6.79
N ALA A 72 -14.82 -2.60 -7.64
CA ALA A 72 -15.75 -3.64 -7.20
C ALA A 72 -15.04 -4.78 -6.47
N SER A 73 -13.85 -5.20 -6.96
CA SER A 73 -13.04 -6.23 -6.29
C SER A 73 -12.47 -5.74 -4.96
N ILE A 74 -12.15 -4.45 -4.82
CA ILE A 74 -11.69 -3.87 -3.56
C ILE A 74 -12.85 -3.81 -2.55
N HIS A 75 -14.06 -3.46 -2.97
CA HIS A 75 -15.25 -3.52 -2.11
C HIS A 75 -15.53 -4.94 -1.62
N GLN A 76 -15.46 -5.94 -2.52
CA GLN A 76 -15.62 -7.34 -2.14
C GLN A 76 -14.55 -7.77 -1.11
N LEU A 77 -13.28 -7.43 -1.35
CA LEU A 77 -12.18 -7.68 -0.41
C LEU A 77 -12.48 -7.09 0.97
N ALA A 78 -12.92 -5.83 1.02
CA ALA A 78 -13.21 -5.16 2.28
C ALA A 78 -14.38 -5.82 3.04
N ASN A 79 -15.46 -6.17 2.34
CA ASN A 79 -16.60 -6.87 2.93
C ASN A 79 -16.18 -8.24 3.48
N GLU A 80 -15.49 -9.07 2.67
CA GLU A 80 -15.00 -10.39 3.09
C GLU A 80 -14.08 -10.28 4.32
N PHE A 81 -13.22 -9.25 4.35
CA PHE A 81 -12.38 -9.00 5.52
C PHE A 81 -13.21 -8.64 6.76
N LEU A 82 -14.17 -7.73 6.62
CA LEU A 82 -15.02 -7.27 7.73
C LEU A 82 -15.90 -8.39 8.30
N ASP A 83 -16.35 -9.31 7.47
CA ASP A 83 -17.15 -10.46 7.86
C ASP A 83 -16.30 -11.52 8.59
N THR A 84 -15.03 -11.66 8.20
CA THR A 84 -14.14 -12.72 8.69
C THR A 84 -13.33 -12.29 9.91
N TYR A 85 -12.85 -11.04 9.96
CA TYR A 85 -11.92 -10.57 10.98
C TYR A 85 -12.51 -9.46 11.84
N LYS A 86 -12.45 -9.68 13.16
CA LYS A 86 -13.01 -8.74 14.15
C LYS A 86 -12.13 -7.51 14.41
N SER A 87 -10.83 -7.58 14.09
CA SER A 87 -9.89 -6.47 14.28
C SER A 87 -8.96 -6.29 13.09
N LEU A 88 -8.40 -5.09 12.94
CA LEU A 88 -7.36 -4.75 11.99
C LEU A 88 -6.42 -3.72 12.61
N GLU A 89 -5.35 -4.19 13.21
CA GLU A 89 -4.38 -3.32 13.85
C GLU A 89 -3.32 -2.79 12.88
N ILE A 90 -3.06 -3.51 11.78
CA ILE A 90 -2.01 -3.13 10.83
C ILE A 90 -2.52 -3.32 9.40
N LEU A 91 -2.67 -2.21 8.66
CA LEU A 91 -2.92 -2.23 7.22
C LEU A 91 -1.65 -1.85 6.46
N LEU A 92 -1.16 -2.75 5.60
CA LEU A 92 -0.01 -2.51 4.73
C LEU A 92 -0.46 -2.38 3.27
N ASN A 93 -0.55 -1.16 2.80
CA ASN A 93 -0.76 -0.80 1.40
C ASN A 93 0.58 -0.92 0.66
N ASN A 94 0.93 -2.15 0.27
CA ASN A 94 2.24 -2.44 -0.35
C ASN A 94 2.15 -2.73 -1.85
N ALA A 95 1.02 -3.16 -2.37
CA ALA A 95 0.87 -3.43 -3.80
C ALA A 95 1.26 -2.21 -4.66
N GLY A 96 1.87 -2.49 -5.81
CA GLY A 96 2.22 -1.45 -6.76
C GLY A 96 2.67 -2.04 -8.09
N VAL A 97 2.52 -1.24 -9.13
CA VAL A 97 2.87 -1.58 -10.51
C VAL A 97 3.64 -0.43 -11.17
N PHE A 98 4.39 -0.78 -12.20
CA PHE A 98 4.97 0.15 -13.17
C PHE A 98 4.57 -0.30 -14.57
N LEU A 99 4.02 0.59 -15.36
CA LEU A 99 3.65 0.33 -16.75
C LEU A 99 4.36 1.30 -17.69
N SER A 100 4.91 0.79 -18.78
CA SER A 100 5.58 1.60 -19.81
C SER A 100 4.62 2.18 -20.85
N ARG A 101 3.37 1.71 -20.86
CA ARG A 101 2.29 2.18 -21.74
C ARG A 101 1.03 2.44 -20.94
N ARG A 102 0.22 3.38 -21.37
CA ARG A 102 -1.06 3.65 -20.75
C ARG A 102 -2.00 2.45 -20.92
N LEU A 103 -2.52 1.97 -19.81
CA LEU A 103 -3.64 1.03 -19.76
C LEU A 103 -4.73 1.67 -18.91
N THR A 104 -5.97 1.31 -19.19
CA THR A 104 -7.15 1.75 -18.44
C THR A 104 -7.75 0.56 -17.73
N THR A 105 -8.19 0.75 -16.49
CA THR A 105 -8.89 -0.27 -15.71
C THR A 105 -10.33 -0.45 -16.20
N VAL A 106 -11.05 -1.44 -15.64
CA VAL A 106 -12.49 -1.62 -15.89
C VAL A 106 -13.33 -0.45 -15.39
N ASP A 107 -12.80 0.34 -14.47
CA ASP A 107 -13.44 1.54 -13.91
C ASP A 107 -13.10 2.81 -14.72
N GLY A 108 -12.41 2.69 -15.87
CA GLY A 108 -12.04 3.83 -16.72
C GLY A 108 -10.83 4.64 -16.21
N ILE A 109 -10.07 4.14 -15.25
CA ILE A 109 -8.98 4.87 -14.60
C ILE A 109 -7.62 4.41 -15.13
N GLU A 110 -6.64 5.34 -15.23
CA GLU A 110 -5.25 4.99 -15.56
C GLU A 110 -4.71 3.96 -14.55
N TYR A 111 -4.12 2.89 -15.08
CA TYR A 111 -3.84 1.67 -14.31
C TYR A 111 -2.83 1.88 -13.18
N THR A 112 -1.80 2.71 -13.38
CA THR A 112 -0.79 2.98 -12.34
C THR A 112 -1.37 3.82 -11.22
N LEU A 113 -2.18 4.83 -11.55
CA LEU A 113 -2.92 5.64 -10.58
C LEU A 113 -3.89 4.77 -9.79
N ALA A 114 -4.66 3.93 -10.48
CA ALA A 114 -5.65 3.05 -9.87
C ALA A 114 -5.02 2.12 -8.83
N VAL A 115 -4.00 1.35 -9.23
CA VAL A 115 -3.40 0.32 -8.37
C VAL A 115 -2.52 0.92 -7.28
N ASN A 116 -1.70 1.93 -7.61
CA ASN A 116 -0.69 2.44 -6.68
C ASN A 116 -1.26 3.42 -5.66
N HIS A 117 -2.33 4.15 -6.00
CA HIS A 117 -2.87 5.22 -5.17
C HIS A 117 -4.35 5.02 -4.81
N LEU A 118 -5.23 4.86 -5.80
CA LEU A 118 -6.67 4.80 -5.51
C LEU A 118 -7.08 3.51 -4.80
N ALA A 119 -6.42 2.38 -5.07
CA ALA A 119 -6.68 1.13 -4.35
C ALA A 119 -6.29 1.22 -2.86
N PRO A 120 -5.09 1.71 -2.47
CA PRO A 120 -4.80 2.06 -1.07
C PRO A 120 -5.80 3.03 -0.46
N PHE A 121 -6.17 4.07 -1.18
CA PHE A 121 -7.14 5.06 -0.73
C PHE A 121 -8.50 4.41 -0.44
N LEU A 122 -9.08 3.70 -1.41
CA LEU A 122 -10.38 3.06 -1.29
C LEU A 122 -10.39 2.01 -0.18
N LEU A 123 -9.43 1.08 -0.20
CA LEU A 123 -9.34 0.00 0.80
C LEU A 123 -9.21 0.57 2.22
N THR A 124 -8.37 1.59 2.39
CA THR A 124 -8.19 2.25 3.69
C THR A 124 -9.49 2.87 4.18
N ASN A 125 -10.21 3.60 3.32
CA ASN A 125 -11.47 4.23 3.72
C ASN A 125 -12.57 3.20 4.05
N LEU A 126 -12.67 2.11 3.29
CA LEU A 126 -13.63 1.03 3.54
C LEU A 126 -13.38 0.30 4.87
N LEU A 127 -12.12 0.16 5.26
CA LEU A 127 -11.72 -0.53 6.50
C LEU A 127 -11.49 0.43 7.68
N PHE A 128 -11.64 1.75 7.49
CA PHE A 128 -11.20 2.75 8.47
C PHE A 128 -11.87 2.61 9.83
N GLU A 129 -13.16 2.35 9.88
CA GLU A 129 -13.88 2.19 11.16
C GLU A 129 -13.42 0.92 11.90
N ARG A 130 -13.08 -0.16 11.18
CA ARG A 130 -12.50 -1.37 11.80
C ARG A 130 -11.08 -1.09 12.32
N ILE A 131 -10.27 -0.35 11.56
CA ILE A 131 -8.92 0.06 11.96
C ILE A 131 -8.98 0.94 13.21
N LYS A 132 -9.90 1.92 13.23
CA LYS A 132 -10.12 2.81 14.37
C LYS A 132 -10.60 2.06 15.62
N ALA A 133 -11.52 1.12 15.47
CA ALA A 133 -12.00 0.27 16.57
C ALA A 133 -10.92 -0.67 17.12
N SER A 134 -9.85 -0.94 16.33
CA SER A 134 -8.71 -1.77 16.71
C SER A 134 -7.51 -0.95 17.23
N SER A 135 -7.73 0.32 17.56
CA SER A 135 -6.69 1.23 18.07
C SER A 135 -6.03 0.71 19.36
N PRO A 136 -4.71 0.88 19.52
CA PRO A 136 -3.77 1.57 18.64
C PRO A 136 -3.44 0.77 17.37
N SER A 137 -3.61 1.42 16.21
CA SER A 137 -3.49 0.80 14.90
C SER A 137 -2.65 1.63 13.92
N ARG A 138 -2.16 0.98 12.87
CA ARG A 138 -1.16 1.55 11.96
C ARG A 138 -1.52 1.29 10.51
N ILE A 139 -1.49 2.34 9.70
CA ILE A 139 -1.60 2.27 8.24
C ILE A 139 -0.25 2.61 7.65
N ILE A 140 0.30 1.69 6.84
CA ILE A 140 1.65 1.81 6.29
C ILE A 140 1.55 1.71 4.77
N THR A 141 1.99 2.76 4.07
CA THR A 141 1.87 2.85 2.62
C THR A 141 3.24 2.84 1.94
N THR A 142 3.40 1.99 0.94
CA THR A 142 4.65 1.91 0.16
C THR A 142 4.76 3.05 -0.83
N SER A 143 5.73 3.94 -0.63
CA SER A 143 6.14 4.97 -1.56
C SER A 143 7.50 4.63 -2.20
N SER A 144 8.22 5.63 -2.71
CA SER A 144 9.53 5.47 -3.37
C SER A 144 10.29 6.78 -3.36
N VAL A 145 11.61 6.72 -3.47
CA VAL A 145 12.45 7.90 -3.79
C VAL A 145 12.07 8.53 -5.14
N ALA A 146 11.38 7.80 -6.00
CA ALA A 146 10.87 8.31 -7.27
C ALA A 146 9.91 9.50 -7.12
N HIS A 147 9.34 9.73 -5.91
CA HIS A 147 8.54 10.93 -5.65
C HIS A 147 9.34 12.23 -5.73
N ARG A 148 10.67 12.17 -5.59
CA ARG A 148 11.51 13.38 -5.63
C ARG A 148 11.47 14.04 -7.01
N GLY A 149 11.14 15.33 -7.03
CA GLY A 149 10.93 16.09 -8.26
C GLY A 149 9.70 15.67 -9.08
N ALA A 150 8.80 14.87 -8.50
CA ALA A 150 7.47 14.63 -9.06
C ALA A 150 6.52 15.76 -8.66
N TYR A 151 5.45 15.93 -9.43
CA TYR A 151 4.33 16.81 -9.13
C TYR A 151 3.01 16.10 -9.42
N ILE A 152 1.91 16.58 -8.85
CA ILE A 152 0.57 16.09 -9.18
C ILE A 152 0.02 16.94 -10.31
N ASN A 153 -0.15 16.35 -11.48
CA ASN A 153 -0.75 17.03 -12.61
C ASN A 153 -2.29 17.00 -12.50
N PHE A 154 -2.87 17.92 -11.79
CA PHE A 154 -4.32 17.98 -11.62
C PHE A 154 -5.09 18.29 -12.92
N ASN A 155 -4.44 18.83 -13.95
CA ASN A 155 -5.07 19.10 -15.23
C ASN A 155 -5.12 17.86 -16.13
N ASP A 156 -4.29 16.86 -15.84
CA ASP A 156 -4.24 15.59 -16.56
C ASP A 156 -3.70 14.48 -15.65
N LEU A 157 -4.43 14.21 -14.57
CA LEU A 157 -4.03 13.26 -13.52
C LEU A 157 -3.87 11.83 -14.06
N GLN A 158 -4.58 11.51 -15.14
CA GLN A 158 -4.64 10.21 -15.75
C GLN A 158 -3.81 10.07 -17.04
N PHE A 159 -3.00 11.07 -17.37
CA PHE A 159 -2.15 11.08 -18.58
C PHE A 159 -2.96 10.75 -19.86
N GLU A 160 -4.08 11.42 -20.04
CA GLU A 160 -4.95 11.28 -21.21
C GLU A 160 -4.48 12.11 -22.41
N ARG A 161 -3.68 13.14 -22.13
CA ARG A 161 -3.20 14.10 -23.13
C ARG A 161 -1.76 13.78 -23.53
N GLY A 162 -1.52 13.71 -24.83
CA GLY A 162 -0.18 13.51 -25.37
C GLY A 162 0.37 12.09 -25.23
N ARG A 163 1.70 11.98 -25.27
CA ARG A 163 2.39 10.68 -25.17
C ARG A 163 2.52 10.26 -23.72
N TYR A 164 2.05 9.07 -23.40
CA TYR A 164 2.16 8.49 -22.07
C TYR A 164 3.62 8.29 -21.65
N ASN A 165 3.95 8.77 -20.47
CA ASN A 165 5.24 8.56 -19.82
C ASN A 165 5.05 7.74 -18.53
N GLY A 166 5.35 6.43 -18.61
CA GLY A 166 5.18 5.52 -17.47
C GLY A 166 6.06 5.86 -16.26
N VAL A 167 7.21 6.52 -16.49
CA VAL A 167 8.07 6.97 -15.40
C VAL A 167 7.39 8.10 -14.63
N GLU A 168 6.82 9.08 -15.32
CA GLU A 168 6.11 10.20 -14.67
C GLU A 168 4.82 9.71 -13.99
N ALA A 169 4.07 8.80 -14.62
CA ALA A 169 2.89 8.20 -13.99
C ALA A 169 3.26 7.46 -12.68
N TYR A 170 4.33 6.70 -12.69
CA TYR A 170 4.84 6.04 -11.48
C TYR A 170 5.31 7.04 -10.43
N ARG A 171 6.11 8.05 -10.81
CA ARG A 171 6.60 9.10 -9.92
C ARG A 171 5.43 9.85 -9.25
N GLN A 172 4.45 10.28 -10.05
CA GLN A 172 3.22 10.92 -9.56
C GLN A 172 2.48 10.00 -8.57
N SER A 173 2.32 8.72 -8.88
CA SER A 173 1.63 7.78 -7.98
C SER A 173 2.36 7.61 -6.63
N LYS A 174 3.70 7.70 -6.62
CA LYS A 174 4.48 7.59 -5.38
C LYS A 174 4.49 8.88 -4.55
N LEU A 175 4.39 10.04 -5.19
CA LEU A 175 4.10 11.31 -4.53
C LEU A 175 2.68 11.31 -3.94
N ALA A 176 1.70 10.85 -4.71
CA ALA A 176 0.31 10.73 -4.27
C ALA A 176 0.19 9.88 -2.99
N ASN A 177 0.99 8.82 -2.85
CA ASN A 177 1.02 8.00 -1.63
C ASN A 177 1.58 8.73 -0.40
N ILE A 178 2.53 9.66 -0.58
CA ILE A 178 3.01 10.50 0.52
C ILE A 178 1.93 11.50 0.93
N LEU A 179 1.34 12.20 -0.03
CA LEU A 179 0.27 13.18 0.21
C LEU A 179 -0.95 12.52 0.88
N PHE A 180 -1.35 11.33 0.40
CA PHE A 180 -2.38 10.49 1.04
C PHE A 180 -2.04 10.18 2.49
N THR A 181 -0.81 9.74 2.76
CA THR A 181 -0.34 9.39 4.12
C THR A 181 -0.44 10.59 5.07
N LYS A 182 -0.03 11.77 4.61
CA LYS A 182 -0.07 13.00 5.40
C LYS A 182 -1.49 13.47 5.68
N GLU A 183 -2.33 13.50 4.64
CA GLU A 183 -3.73 13.90 4.80
C GLU A 183 -4.49 12.92 5.68
N LEU A 184 -4.25 11.61 5.53
CA LEU A 184 -4.83 10.61 6.40
C LEU A 184 -4.39 10.79 7.86
N ALA A 185 -3.10 11.06 8.11
CA ALA A 185 -2.60 11.34 9.45
C ALA A 185 -3.27 12.58 10.07
N ARG A 186 -3.50 13.63 9.27
CA ARG A 186 -4.21 14.83 9.70
C ARG A 186 -5.66 14.54 10.05
N ARG A 187 -6.36 13.76 9.21
CA ARG A 187 -7.78 13.39 9.38
C ARG A 187 -8.00 12.38 10.51
N SER A 188 -7.02 11.54 10.79
CA SER A 188 -7.09 10.53 11.86
C SER A 188 -6.51 11.01 13.20
N ARG A 189 -6.16 12.29 13.34
CA ARG A 189 -5.65 12.86 14.58
C ARG A 189 -6.62 12.55 15.73
N ALA A 190 -6.11 12.10 16.86
CA ALA A 190 -6.87 11.68 18.03
C ALA A 190 -7.76 10.43 17.87
N SER A 191 -7.64 9.68 16.77
CA SER A 191 -8.35 8.41 16.58
C SER A 191 -7.59 7.17 17.09
N GLY A 192 -6.33 7.35 17.52
CA GLY A 192 -5.42 6.25 17.84
C GLY A 192 -4.90 5.48 16.61
N VAL A 193 -5.14 6.02 15.40
CA VAL A 193 -4.66 5.47 14.13
C VAL A 193 -3.48 6.29 13.64
N SER A 194 -2.31 5.68 13.47
CA SER A 194 -1.16 6.30 12.83
C SER A 194 -1.07 5.93 11.34
N SER A 195 -0.68 6.89 10.51
CA SER A 195 -0.46 6.70 9.07
C SER A 195 0.95 7.14 8.71
N ASN A 196 1.76 6.21 8.21
CA ASN A 196 3.13 6.50 7.76
C ASN A 196 3.41 5.83 6.42
N CYS A 197 4.37 6.36 5.67
CA CYS A 197 4.81 5.74 4.43
C CYS A 197 6.32 5.51 4.41
N PHE A 198 6.78 4.66 3.49
CA PHE A 198 8.20 4.31 3.43
C PHE A 198 8.70 4.08 2.02
N HIS A 199 10.01 4.23 1.84
CA HIS A 199 10.75 3.76 0.68
C HIS A 199 11.47 2.44 1.03
N PRO A 200 11.24 1.38 0.25
CA PRO A 200 11.86 0.09 0.50
C PRO A 200 13.33 -0.03 0.06
N GLY A 201 13.90 1.02 -0.55
CA GLY A 201 15.17 0.95 -1.27
C GLY A 201 14.98 0.59 -2.74
N GLY A 202 16.06 0.55 -3.51
CA GLY A 202 16.07 -0.06 -4.84
C GLY A 202 16.04 -1.57 -4.68
N VAL A 203 14.87 -2.19 -4.71
CA VAL A 203 14.69 -3.61 -4.44
C VAL A 203 14.55 -4.42 -5.72
N ARG A 204 15.22 -5.57 -5.78
CA ARG A 204 15.04 -6.54 -6.87
C ARG A 204 13.65 -7.15 -6.79
N THR A 205 12.69 -6.58 -7.54
CA THR A 205 11.29 -7.03 -7.60
C THR A 205 10.83 -7.25 -9.03
N ASN A 206 9.70 -7.92 -9.20
CA ASN A 206 9.05 -8.14 -10.51
C ASN A 206 8.32 -6.90 -11.05
N LEU A 207 8.61 -5.71 -10.54
CA LEU A 207 7.90 -4.47 -10.87
C LEU A 207 7.90 -4.16 -12.38
N VAL A 208 9.00 -4.45 -13.08
CA VAL A 208 9.18 -4.20 -14.52
C VAL A 208 9.01 -5.46 -15.39
N HIS A 209 8.52 -6.56 -14.85
CA HIS A 209 8.45 -7.84 -15.57
C HIS A 209 7.60 -7.77 -16.85
N ASN A 210 6.56 -6.95 -16.87
CA ASN A 210 5.67 -6.72 -18.02
C ASN A 210 6.09 -5.52 -18.89
N SER A 211 7.30 -5.00 -18.69
CA SER A 211 7.84 -3.89 -19.48
C SER A 211 8.58 -4.39 -20.72
N PRO A 212 8.77 -3.54 -21.78
CA PRO A 212 9.57 -3.85 -22.95
C PRO A 212 10.97 -4.36 -22.58
N TRP A 213 11.57 -5.12 -23.49
CA TRP A 213 12.85 -5.80 -23.29
C TRP A 213 13.98 -4.87 -22.83
N TYR A 214 14.03 -3.63 -23.31
CA TYR A 214 15.06 -2.65 -22.94
C TYR A 214 14.94 -2.20 -21.48
N TYR A 215 13.75 -2.07 -20.90
CA TYR A 215 13.58 -1.86 -19.46
C TYR A 215 14.07 -3.06 -18.67
N ARG A 216 13.79 -4.27 -19.15
CA ARG A 216 14.27 -5.51 -18.52
C ARG A 216 15.80 -5.60 -18.57
N LEU A 217 16.40 -5.20 -19.69
CA LEU A 217 17.86 -5.16 -19.83
C LEU A 217 18.49 -4.16 -18.85
N ILE A 218 17.99 -2.92 -18.79
CA ILE A 218 18.43 -1.93 -17.81
C ILE A 218 18.29 -2.47 -16.39
N TRP A 219 17.15 -3.09 -16.09
CA TRP A 219 16.89 -3.68 -14.76
C TRP A 219 17.87 -4.81 -14.44
N THR A 220 18.26 -5.62 -15.42
CA THR A 220 19.26 -6.67 -15.25
C THR A 220 20.64 -6.09 -14.95
N ILE A 221 21.04 -5.01 -15.63
CA ILE A 221 22.32 -4.33 -15.42
C ILE A 221 22.41 -3.72 -14.03
N ILE A 222 21.35 -3.08 -13.54
CA ILE A 222 21.32 -2.44 -12.22
C ILE A 222 21.00 -3.43 -11.08
N SER A 223 20.49 -4.63 -11.40
CA SER A 223 20.05 -5.66 -10.45
C SER A 223 21.10 -6.04 -9.39
N PRO A 224 22.42 -6.11 -9.68
CA PRO A 224 23.44 -6.40 -8.67
C PRO A 224 23.54 -5.34 -7.56
N PHE A 225 23.16 -4.10 -7.87
CA PHE A 225 23.18 -2.97 -6.93
C PHE A 225 21.86 -2.83 -6.14
N LEU A 226 20.86 -3.65 -6.45
CA LEU A 226 19.58 -3.62 -5.77
C LEU A 226 19.62 -4.46 -4.49
N VAL A 227 18.97 -3.94 -3.45
CA VAL A 227 18.85 -4.67 -2.18
C VAL A 227 17.90 -5.87 -2.30
N SER A 228 18.09 -6.87 -1.46
CA SER A 228 17.18 -8.02 -1.41
C SER A 228 15.77 -7.62 -0.97
N PRO A 229 14.71 -8.35 -1.37
CA PRO A 229 13.35 -8.12 -0.88
C PRO A 229 13.25 -8.11 0.65
N LYS A 230 14.02 -8.96 1.34
CA LYS A 230 14.11 -9.00 2.80
C LYS A 230 14.62 -7.68 3.39
N LYS A 231 15.66 -7.09 2.80
CA LYS A 231 16.17 -5.76 3.21
C LYS A 231 15.14 -4.66 2.91
N GLY A 232 14.42 -4.77 1.78
CA GLY A 232 13.36 -3.83 1.42
C GLY A 232 12.15 -3.88 2.38
N ALA A 233 11.86 -5.04 2.96
CA ALA A 233 10.78 -5.23 3.92
C ALA A 233 11.10 -4.65 5.33
N ASP A 234 12.37 -4.46 5.63
CA ASP A 234 12.87 -4.13 6.97
C ASP A 234 12.22 -2.87 7.57
N THR A 235 12.11 -1.80 6.79
CA THR A 235 11.46 -0.56 7.25
C THR A 235 9.95 -0.74 7.47
N ALA A 236 9.27 -1.50 6.62
CA ALA A 236 7.84 -1.77 6.80
C ALA A 236 7.56 -2.60 8.05
N VAL A 237 8.36 -3.63 8.29
CA VAL A 237 8.27 -4.46 9.52
C VAL A 237 8.55 -3.59 10.76
N TYR A 238 9.54 -2.71 10.71
CA TYR A 238 9.82 -1.76 11.79
C TYR A 238 8.63 -0.82 12.04
N LEU A 239 8.03 -0.25 10.97
CA LEU A 239 6.85 0.62 11.09
C LEU A 239 5.65 -0.13 11.68
N ALA A 240 5.49 -1.40 11.34
CA ALA A 240 4.39 -2.23 11.83
C ALA A 240 4.55 -2.65 13.30
N SER A 241 5.78 -2.80 13.81
CA SER A 241 6.02 -3.50 15.07
C SER A 241 6.69 -2.69 16.18
N SER A 242 7.35 -1.57 15.84
CA SER A 242 8.13 -0.82 16.83
C SER A 242 7.24 0.01 17.76
N PRO A 243 7.33 -0.16 19.09
CA PRO A 243 6.58 0.68 20.04
C PRO A 243 7.07 2.14 20.05
N LYS A 244 8.27 2.41 19.54
CA LYS A 244 8.83 3.78 19.44
C LYS A 244 8.06 4.68 18.46
N LEU A 245 7.08 4.13 17.73
CA LEU A 245 6.35 4.82 16.70
C LEU A 245 4.86 5.02 17.04
N ASP A 246 4.46 4.75 18.28
CA ASP A 246 3.04 4.84 18.67
C ASP A 246 2.47 6.26 18.47
N ASP A 247 3.28 7.30 18.73
CA ASP A 247 2.88 8.71 18.57
C ASP A 247 3.38 9.32 17.26
N ILE A 248 3.94 8.51 16.34
CA ILE A 248 4.51 9.02 15.08
C ILE A 248 3.55 8.76 13.93
N SER A 249 3.04 9.84 13.33
CA SER A 249 2.12 9.81 12.19
C SER A 249 2.49 10.87 11.14
N GLY A 250 2.13 10.64 9.88
CA GLY A 250 2.35 11.56 8.77
C GLY A 250 3.79 11.61 8.27
N LYS A 251 4.63 10.62 8.60
CA LYS A 251 6.06 10.65 8.26
C LYS A 251 6.41 9.69 7.10
N TYR A 252 7.43 10.10 6.35
CA TYR A 252 8.07 9.30 5.31
C TYR A 252 9.39 8.72 5.83
N PHE A 253 9.56 7.41 5.69
CA PHE A 253 10.69 6.67 6.26
C PHE A 253 11.59 6.08 5.17
N VAL A 254 12.90 6.16 5.41
CA VAL A 254 13.95 5.46 4.66
C VAL A 254 14.88 4.79 5.67
N ASN A 255 15.16 3.51 5.51
CA ASN A 255 16.05 2.75 6.42
C ASN A 255 15.69 2.95 7.91
N ARG A 256 14.40 2.81 8.26
CA ARG A 256 13.82 2.96 9.61
C ARG A 256 13.93 4.37 10.21
N LYS A 257 14.35 5.38 9.45
CA LYS A 257 14.47 6.76 9.93
C LYS A 257 13.47 7.65 9.21
N PRO A 258 12.78 8.56 9.91
CA PRO A 258 12.00 9.58 9.25
C PRO A 258 12.94 10.50 8.44
N VAL A 259 12.51 10.89 7.25
CA VAL A 259 13.29 11.74 6.33
C VAL A 259 12.43 12.93 5.93
N GLY A 260 13.05 14.10 5.85
CA GLY A 260 12.39 15.32 5.36
C GLY A 260 11.87 15.15 3.93
N LEU A 261 10.76 15.78 3.66
CA LEU A 261 10.11 15.83 2.36
C LEU A 261 10.47 17.13 1.63
N SER A 262 10.30 17.15 0.32
CA SER A 262 10.31 18.40 -0.45
C SER A 262 9.01 19.19 -0.20
N ASP A 263 9.02 20.49 -0.46
CA ASP A 263 7.86 21.38 -0.27
C ASP A 263 6.61 20.82 -0.98
N LEU A 264 6.74 20.32 -2.22
CA LEU A 264 5.63 19.70 -2.97
C LEU A 264 5.06 18.44 -2.31
N ALA A 265 5.87 17.69 -1.58
CA ALA A 265 5.45 16.49 -0.87
C ALA A 265 4.95 16.79 0.55
N ASP A 266 5.14 18.02 1.02
CA ASP A 266 4.71 18.53 2.33
C ASP A 266 3.52 19.51 2.25
N ASP A 267 3.05 19.82 1.04
CA ASP A 267 1.98 20.77 0.77
C ASP A 267 0.60 20.24 1.17
N GLU A 268 -0.04 20.93 2.12
CA GLU A 268 -1.34 20.54 2.67
C GLU A 268 -2.48 20.78 1.67
N ASP A 269 -2.44 21.86 0.89
CA ASP A 269 -3.48 22.18 -0.10
C ASP A 269 -3.50 21.15 -1.23
N THR A 270 -2.32 20.75 -1.72
CA THR A 270 -2.17 19.64 -2.69
C THR A 270 -2.69 18.33 -2.10
N SER A 271 -2.38 18.04 -0.83
CA SER A 271 -2.85 16.83 -0.14
C SER A 271 -4.38 16.79 -0.03
N ALA A 272 -4.98 17.88 0.39
CA ALA A 272 -6.43 18.01 0.54
C ALA A 272 -7.16 17.95 -0.83
N ARG A 273 -6.61 18.60 -1.86
CA ARG A 273 -7.13 18.56 -3.22
C ARG A 273 -7.08 17.16 -3.81
N LEU A 274 -5.94 16.46 -3.66
CA LEU A 274 -5.78 15.09 -4.12
C LEU A 274 -6.75 14.13 -3.41
N TRP A 275 -6.93 14.31 -2.10
CA TRP A 275 -7.90 13.54 -1.33
C TRP A 275 -9.31 13.66 -1.90
N LYS A 276 -9.78 14.89 -2.14
CA LYS A 276 -11.11 15.15 -2.73
C LYS A 276 -11.28 14.49 -4.09
N ILE A 277 -10.29 14.62 -4.98
CA ILE A 277 -10.32 13.95 -6.29
C ILE A 277 -10.31 12.42 -6.15
N SER A 278 -9.58 11.88 -5.18
CA SER A 278 -9.57 10.45 -4.91
C SER A 278 -10.93 9.96 -4.39
N GLU A 279 -11.62 10.74 -3.55
CA GLU A 279 -13.01 10.48 -3.15
C GLU A 279 -13.94 10.45 -4.37
N GLU A 280 -13.80 11.43 -5.28
CA GLU A 280 -14.60 11.51 -6.51
C GLU A 280 -14.37 10.30 -7.43
N LEU A 281 -13.12 9.94 -7.68
CA LEU A 281 -12.74 8.84 -8.55
C LEU A 281 -13.10 7.44 -7.98
N THR A 282 -13.19 7.32 -6.66
CA THR A 282 -13.50 6.04 -6.00
C THR A 282 -14.95 5.94 -5.52
N GLY A 283 -15.74 7.00 -5.65
CA GLY A 283 -17.10 7.05 -5.10
C GLY A 283 -17.14 7.00 -3.57
N CYS A 284 -16.01 7.16 -2.91
CA CYS A 284 -15.88 7.14 -1.44
C CYS A 284 -16.32 8.46 -0.79
N TYR A 285 -17.42 9.04 -1.27
CA TYR A 285 -18.03 10.14 -0.51
C TYR A 285 -18.52 9.57 0.82
N LYS A 286 -18.04 10.10 1.95
CA LYS A 286 -18.75 9.87 3.19
C LYS A 286 -20.19 10.33 2.95
N LYS A 287 -21.14 9.44 3.11
CA LYS A 287 -22.57 9.76 3.30
C LYS A 287 -22.74 10.53 4.62
N ASN A 288 -22.12 11.67 4.74
CA ASN A 288 -22.15 12.54 5.92
C ASN A 288 -23.16 13.67 5.73
N ASN A 289 -24.26 13.49 4.99
CA ASN A 289 -25.38 14.43 4.95
C ASN A 289 -26.67 13.74 4.49
N GLN A 290 -27.03 12.61 5.09
CA GLN A 290 -28.43 12.20 5.14
C GLN A 290 -28.79 12.04 6.61
N SER A 291 -29.12 13.18 7.26
CA SER A 291 -30.05 13.17 8.38
C SER A 291 -31.35 12.59 7.86
N PRO A 292 -31.96 11.59 8.55
CA PRO A 292 -33.32 11.17 8.20
C PRO A 292 -34.25 12.37 8.43
N ALA A 293 -35.05 12.69 7.40
CA ALA A 293 -36.21 13.57 7.52
C ALA A 293 -37.29 12.91 8.39
#